data_69bef89f3a69c3c4c18bc6e7e311ac90
#
_entry.id   69bef89f3a69c3c4c18bc6e7e311ac90
#
_cell.length_a   1.000
_cell.length_b   1.000
_cell.length_c   1.000
_cell.angle_alpha   90.00
_cell.angle_beta   90.00
_cell.angle_gamma   90.00
#
_symmetry.space_group_name_H-M   'P 1'
#
loop_
_entity.id
_entity.type
_entity.pdbx_description
1 polymer ?
#
loop_
_entity_poly.entity_id
_entity_poly.type
_entity_poly.pdbx_seq_one_letter_code
_entity_poly.pdbx_strand_id
1 'polypeptide(L)'
;MPERDALSWDDLRLFLDVARLGGLSAATGTTRLSAATLGRRVTALEHQIGEPLFIRRQTGYELTRAGEELLRRAEEVEQAMLAVTRWRDGNLGEKIVRVSAGTWTSAFIARHIGELWHVDDGIRVELVTANEKVDIGRRAADLGLRAARPTEPFLAGRQIGRVAHALYAGRNLINGVEAGLFVGVVGDAANLASARWLMAHHGDRIGVRGNDPHSVAELVAAGAGLSIFPCFAADSDPRLVRVAPPIAELHQEQWLVSHHEDRHRPEVRRVADRIVRLLHEHAPLFRGELRQP
;
A
#
# COMPACT_ATOMS: atom_id res chain seq x y z
N MET A 1 -35.24 -9.82 -30.87
CA MET A 1 -34.36 -8.88 -30.15
C MET A 1 -32.96 -9.12 -30.68
N PRO A 2 -32.21 -8.13 -31.19
CA PRO A 2 -30.84 -8.35 -31.60
C PRO A 2 -30.06 -8.80 -30.36
N GLU A 3 -29.29 -9.88 -30.47
CA GLU A 3 -28.29 -10.31 -29.49
C GLU A 3 -27.39 -9.11 -29.23
N ARG A 4 -27.47 -8.53 -28.05
CA ARG A 4 -26.45 -7.55 -27.63
C ARG A 4 -25.14 -8.34 -27.55
N ASP A 5 -24.23 -8.01 -28.44
CA ASP A 5 -22.87 -8.58 -28.37
C ASP A 5 -22.36 -8.50 -26.93
N ALA A 6 -21.98 -9.65 -26.38
CA ALA A 6 -21.47 -9.72 -25.02
C ALA A 6 -20.21 -8.85 -24.91
N LEU A 7 -20.12 -8.03 -23.87
CA LEU A 7 -18.93 -7.22 -23.60
C LEU A 7 -17.69 -8.12 -23.51
N SER A 8 -16.63 -7.75 -24.22
CA SER A 8 -15.36 -8.47 -24.17
C SER A 8 -14.57 -8.08 -22.94
N TRP A 9 -14.07 -9.08 -22.20
CA TRP A 9 -13.12 -8.82 -21.10
C TRP A 9 -11.86 -8.05 -21.58
N ASP A 10 -11.37 -8.35 -22.77
CA ASP A 10 -10.21 -7.64 -23.32
C ASP A 10 -10.48 -6.15 -23.53
N ASP A 11 -11.70 -5.77 -23.94
CA ASP A 11 -12.07 -4.36 -24.09
C ASP A 11 -12.22 -3.66 -22.74
N LEU A 12 -12.80 -4.33 -21.75
CA LEU A 12 -12.89 -3.83 -20.38
C LEU A 12 -11.49 -3.63 -19.78
N ARG A 13 -10.56 -4.55 -20.02
CA ARG A 13 -9.18 -4.43 -19.55
C ARG A 13 -8.46 -3.24 -20.18
N LEU A 14 -8.61 -3.04 -21.50
CA LEU A 14 -8.04 -1.88 -22.18
C LEU A 14 -8.64 -0.56 -21.68
N PHE A 15 -9.94 -0.54 -21.40
CA PHE A 15 -10.61 0.60 -20.77
C PHE A 15 -10.01 0.90 -19.39
N LEU A 16 -9.80 -0.13 -18.55
CA LEU A 16 -9.16 0.01 -17.24
C LEU A 16 -7.76 0.63 -17.34
N ASP A 17 -6.93 0.16 -18.26
CA ASP A 17 -5.59 0.68 -18.48
C ASP A 17 -5.62 2.17 -18.90
N VAL A 18 -6.51 2.55 -19.82
CA VAL A 18 -6.66 3.94 -20.28
C VAL A 18 -7.19 4.84 -19.14
N ALA A 19 -8.15 4.36 -18.37
CA ALA A 19 -8.73 5.11 -17.24
C ALA A 19 -7.69 5.38 -16.13
N ARG A 20 -6.90 4.37 -15.78
CA ARG A 20 -5.87 4.46 -14.73
C ARG A 20 -4.68 5.33 -15.12
N LEU A 21 -4.27 5.28 -16.37
CA LEU A 21 -3.10 5.99 -16.88
C LEU A 21 -3.45 7.38 -17.45
N GLY A 22 -4.73 7.76 -17.46
CA GLY A 22 -5.19 9.09 -17.86
C GLY A 22 -5.11 9.36 -19.37
N GLY A 23 -4.92 8.33 -20.23
CA GLY A 23 -4.93 8.52 -21.68
C GLY A 23 -4.38 7.38 -22.51
N LEU A 24 -4.69 7.43 -23.82
CA LEU A 24 -4.31 6.40 -24.77
C LEU A 24 -2.79 6.26 -24.93
N SER A 25 -2.07 7.38 -25.01
CA SER A 25 -0.62 7.37 -25.19
C SER A 25 0.11 6.76 -23.99
N ALA A 26 -0.34 7.06 -22.77
CA ALA A 26 0.22 6.48 -21.56
C ALA A 26 -0.04 4.97 -21.47
N ALA A 27 -1.21 4.51 -21.94
CA ALA A 27 -1.60 3.11 -21.91
C ALA A 27 -0.88 2.23 -22.97
N THR A 28 -0.19 2.80 -23.95
CA THR A 28 0.50 2.01 -25.01
C THR A 28 1.59 1.10 -24.44
N GLY A 29 2.33 1.56 -23.43
CA GLY A 29 3.42 0.80 -22.79
C GLY A 29 2.91 -0.47 -22.10
N THR A 30 1.77 -0.39 -21.43
CA THR A 30 1.15 -1.50 -20.67
C THR A 30 0.44 -2.46 -21.61
N THR A 31 -0.34 -1.93 -22.57
CA THR A 31 -1.20 -2.74 -23.44
C THR A 31 -0.46 -3.35 -24.64
N ARG A 32 0.72 -2.85 -24.97
CA ARG A 32 1.48 -3.19 -26.20
C ARG A 32 0.71 -2.92 -27.50
N LEU A 33 -0.30 -2.04 -27.45
CA LEU A 33 -1.09 -1.61 -28.60
C LEU A 33 -0.79 -0.16 -28.96
N SER A 34 -0.95 0.20 -30.23
CA SER A 34 -0.85 1.61 -30.65
C SER A 34 -2.00 2.44 -30.08
N ALA A 35 -1.76 3.75 -29.84
CA ALA A 35 -2.81 4.68 -29.38
C ALA A 35 -4.02 4.70 -30.33
N ALA A 36 -3.81 4.54 -31.64
CA ALA A 36 -4.88 4.47 -32.64
C ALA A 36 -5.71 3.20 -32.47
N THR A 37 -5.10 2.06 -32.16
CA THR A 37 -5.81 0.79 -31.91
C THR A 37 -6.60 0.86 -30.60
N LEU A 38 -5.99 1.40 -29.53
CA LEU A 38 -6.66 1.63 -28.26
C LEU A 38 -7.87 2.55 -28.41
N GLY A 39 -7.70 3.66 -29.15
CA GLY A 39 -8.80 4.60 -29.40
C GLY A 39 -9.98 3.94 -30.13
N ARG A 40 -9.71 3.11 -31.15
CA ARG A 40 -10.78 2.37 -31.85
C ARG A 40 -11.49 1.37 -30.93
N ARG A 41 -10.76 0.64 -30.07
CA ARG A 41 -11.32 -0.33 -29.13
C ARG A 41 -12.17 0.37 -28.06
N VAL A 42 -11.69 1.49 -27.50
CA VAL A 42 -12.45 2.32 -26.55
C VAL A 42 -13.73 2.86 -27.19
N THR A 43 -13.65 3.41 -28.42
CA THR A 43 -14.84 3.91 -29.13
C THR A 43 -15.84 2.78 -29.42
N ALA A 44 -15.38 1.58 -29.77
CA ALA A 44 -16.25 0.42 -29.95
C ALA A 44 -16.97 0.04 -28.65
N LEU A 45 -16.25 0.07 -27.51
CA LEU A 45 -16.83 -0.19 -26.20
C LEU A 45 -17.89 0.89 -25.83
N GLU A 46 -17.62 2.17 -26.09
CA GLU A 46 -18.59 3.26 -25.90
C GLU A 46 -19.86 3.03 -26.71
N HIS A 47 -19.72 2.55 -27.96
CA HIS A 47 -20.89 2.20 -28.79
C HIS A 47 -21.69 1.01 -28.24
N GLN A 48 -21.02 -0.02 -27.70
CA GLN A 48 -21.69 -1.16 -27.08
C GLN A 48 -22.43 -0.77 -25.78
N ILE A 49 -21.84 0.11 -24.98
CA ILE A 49 -22.44 0.66 -23.75
C ILE A 49 -23.59 1.63 -24.08
N GLY A 50 -23.45 2.38 -25.19
CA GLY A 50 -24.39 3.39 -25.62
C GLY A 50 -24.18 4.78 -25.01
N GLU A 51 -23.06 4.96 -24.28
CA GLU A 51 -22.68 6.22 -23.64
C GLU A 51 -21.18 6.48 -23.79
N PRO A 52 -20.76 7.75 -23.89
CA PRO A 52 -19.33 8.10 -23.85
C PRO A 52 -18.77 7.80 -22.45
N LEU A 53 -17.62 7.17 -22.40
CA LEU A 53 -16.93 6.81 -21.15
C LEU A 53 -15.84 7.82 -20.78
N PHE A 54 -15.35 8.57 -21.78
CA PHE A 54 -14.28 9.55 -21.59
C PHE A 54 -14.66 10.93 -22.14
N ILE A 55 -14.20 11.96 -21.45
CA ILE A 55 -14.11 13.34 -21.93
C ILE A 55 -12.67 13.55 -22.41
N ARG A 56 -12.49 13.86 -23.69
CA ARG A 56 -11.19 14.15 -24.27
C ARG A 56 -10.79 15.60 -23.95
N ARG A 57 -9.69 15.79 -23.22
CA ARG A 57 -9.10 17.08 -22.90
C ARG A 57 -7.74 17.23 -23.61
N GLN A 58 -7.23 18.46 -23.68
CA GLN A 58 -5.85 18.69 -24.12
C GLN A 58 -4.81 18.04 -23.21
N THR A 59 -5.14 17.85 -21.94
CA THR A 59 -4.32 17.26 -20.89
C THR A 59 -4.45 15.73 -20.77
N GLY A 60 -5.37 15.09 -21.51
CA GLY A 60 -5.62 13.64 -21.46
C GLY A 60 -7.09 13.25 -21.50
N TYR A 61 -7.39 12.12 -20.88
CA TYR A 61 -8.72 11.53 -20.83
C TYR A 61 -9.26 11.59 -19.39
N GLU A 62 -10.41 12.24 -19.22
CA GLU A 62 -11.16 12.24 -17.96
C GLU A 62 -12.38 11.32 -18.08
N LEU A 63 -12.72 10.60 -17.01
CA LEU A 63 -13.93 9.76 -17.02
C LEU A 63 -15.21 10.60 -17.00
N THR A 64 -16.19 10.15 -17.73
CA THR A 64 -17.59 10.60 -17.57
C THR A 64 -18.21 9.88 -16.36
N ARG A 65 -19.43 10.27 -15.95
CA ARG A 65 -20.20 9.54 -14.93
C ARG A 65 -20.41 8.07 -15.32
N ALA A 66 -20.72 7.78 -16.58
CA ALA A 66 -20.81 6.41 -17.09
C ALA A 66 -19.47 5.69 -17.07
N GLY A 67 -18.36 6.40 -17.37
CA GLY A 67 -17.01 5.89 -17.25
C GLY A 67 -16.63 5.52 -15.83
N GLU A 68 -16.97 6.34 -14.83
CA GLU A 68 -16.75 6.03 -13.41
C GLU A 68 -17.55 4.82 -12.94
N GLU A 69 -18.81 4.69 -13.38
CA GLU A 69 -19.63 3.52 -13.07
C GLU A 69 -19.06 2.26 -13.70
N LEU A 70 -18.67 2.34 -15.00
CA LEU A 70 -18.05 1.22 -15.69
C LEU A 70 -16.70 0.84 -15.06
N LEU A 71 -15.91 1.83 -14.63
CA LEU A 71 -14.63 1.58 -13.93
C LEU A 71 -14.84 0.66 -12.72
N ARG A 72 -15.81 0.99 -11.86
CA ARG A 72 -16.12 0.18 -10.68
C ARG A 72 -16.52 -1.26 -11.06
N ARG A 73 -17.39 -1.41 -12.07
CA ARG A 73 -17.86 -2.73 -12.56
C ARG A 73 -16.75 -3.53 -13.22
N ALA A 74 -15.92 -2.90 -14.05
CA ALA A 74 -14.80 -3.55 -14.71
C ALA A 74 -13.74 -4.01 -13.70
N GLU A 75 -13.55 -3.26 -12.63
CA GLU A 75 -12.68 -3.65 -11.53
C GLU A 75 -13.19 -4.90 -10.81
N GLU A 76 -14.50 -5.07 -10.61
CA GLU A 76 -15.08 -6.30 -10.06
C GLU A 76 -14.81 -7.52 -10.97
N VAL A 77 -14.93 -7.34 -12.30
CA VAL A 77 -14.62 -8.41 -13.27
C VAL A 77 -13.12 -8.74 -13.26
N GLU A 78 -12.24 -7.74 -13.21
CA GLU A 78 -10.80 -7.95 -13.10
C GLU A 78 -10.46 -8.82 -11.88
N GLN A 79 -11.14 -8.60 -10.75
CA GLN A 79 -10.98 -9.39 -9.54
C GLN A 79 -11.36 -10.87 -9.75
N ALA A 80 -12.49 -11.10 -10.40
CA ALA A 80 -12.92 -12.45 -10.72
C ALA A 80 -11.90 -13.16 -11.62
N MET A 81 -11.34 -12.48 -12.61
CA MET A 81 -10.30 -13.02 -13.50
C MET A 81 -8.99 -13.31 -12.76
N LEU A 82 -8.60 -12.45 -11.82
CA LEU A 82 -7.45 -12.71 -10.95
C LEU A 82 -7.68 -13.91 -10.04
N ALA A 83 -8.91 -14.15 -9.58
CA ALA A 83 -9.25 -15.37 -8.82
C ALA A 83 -9.10 -16.63 -9.66
N VAL A 84 -9.56 -16.61 -10.93
CA VAL A 84 -9.38 -17.74 -11.87
C VAL A 84 -7.90 -18.00 -12.15
N THR A 85 -7.10 -16.95 -12.35
CA THR A 85 -5.66 -17.06 -12.56
C THR A 85 -4.98 -17.75 -11.37
N ARG A 86 -5.32 -17.34 -10.15
CA ARG A 86 -4.77 -17.94 -8.92
C ARG A 86 -5.21 -19.39 -8.72
N TRP A 87 -6.46 -19.70 -9.03
CA TRP A 87 -6.94 -21.09 -9.00
C TRP A 87 -6.12 -21.97 -9.95
N ARG A 88 -5.86 -21.47 -11.17
CA ARG A 88 -4.97 -22.15 -12.12
C ARG A 88 -3.57 -22.35 -11.55
N ASP A 89 -2.96 -21.28 -11.03
CA ASP A 89 -1.59 -21.30 -10.52
C ASP A 89 -1.46 -22.16 -9.25
N GLY A 90 -2.47 -22.14 -8.37
CA GLY A 90 -2.55 -23.03 -7.20
C GLY A 90 -2.70 -24.51 -7.55
N ASN A 91 -3.35 -24.83 -8.66
CA ASN A 91 -3.43 -26.19 -9.16
C ASN A 91 -2.13 -26.69 -9.83
N LEU A 92 -1.23 -25.78 -10.22
CA LEU A 92 0.08 -26.09 -10.78
C LEU A 92 1.18 -26.30 -9.72
N GLY A 93 0.84 -26.29 -8.43
CA GLY A 93 1.71 -26.75 -7.34
C GLY A 93 2.37 -25.66 -6.49
N GLU A 94 2.38 -24.37 -6.86
CA GLU A 94 2.94 -23.30 -6.03
C GLU A 94 1.85 -22.54 -5.27
N LYS A 95 1.88 -22.64 -3.94
CA LYS A 95 1.01 -21.85 -3.05
C LYS A 95 1.69 -20.52 -2.74
N ILE A 96 1.22 -19.45 -3.36
CA ILE A 96 1.76 -18.11 -3.13
C ILE A 96 0.83 -17.35 -2.16
N VAL A 97 1.41 -16.70 -1.16
CA VAL A 97 0.72 -15.80 -0.24
C VAL A 97 1.37 -14.42 -0.34
N ARG A 98 0.62 -13.44 -0.84
CA ARG A 98 1.06 -12.04 -0.96
C ARG A 98 0.65 -11.27 0.27
N VAL A 99 1.66 -10.66 0.94
CA VAL A 99 1.46 -9.82 2.13
C VAL A 99 1.81 -8.38 1.78
N SER A 100 0.84 -7.48 1.90
CA SER A 100 1.03 -6.05 1.66
C SER A 100 1.09 -5.28 2.97
N ALA A 101 2.10 -4.43 3.11
CA ALA A 101 2.25 -3.55 4.26
C ALA A 101 2.92 -2.23 3.88
N GLY A 102 2.79 -1.20 4.72
CA GLY A 102 3.56 0.03 4.59
C GLY A 102 5.06 -0.21 4.81
N THR A 103 5.88 0.72 4.34
CA THR A 103 7.35 0.64 4.28
C THR A 103 7.99 0.07 5.56
N TRP A 104 7.66 0.65 6.71
CA TRP A 104 8.27 0.25 7.98
C TRP A 104 7.83 -1.14 8.44
N THR A 105 6.55 -1.46 8.29
CA THR A 105 6.02 -2.78 8.66
C THR A 105 6.55 -3.86 7.72
N SER A 106 6.69 -3.57 6.42
CA SER A 106 7.34 -4.49 5.47
C SER A 106 8.79 -4.76 5.85
N ALA A 107 9.56 -3.72 6.21
CA ALA A 107 10.94 -3.88 6.66
C ALA A 107 11.05 -4.68 7.96
N PHE A 108 10.10 -4.50 8.89
CA PHE A 108 10.02 -5.29 10.12
C PHE A 108 9.76 -6.77 9.82
N ILE A 109 8.75 -7.07 8.99
CA ILE A 109 8.43 -8.44 8.57
C ILE A 109 9.64 -9.08 7.86
N ALA A 110 10.29 -8.35 6.96
CA ALA A 110 11.45 -8.87 6.23
C ALA A 110 12.60 -9.26 7.17
N ARG A 111 12.86 -8.48 8.23
CA ARG A 111 13.86 -8.82 9.26
C ARG A 111 13.51 -10.07 10.06
N HIS A 112 12.23 -10.37 10.21
CA HIS A 112 11.72 -11.53 10.97
C HIS A 112 11.14 -12.60 10.04
N ILE A 113 11.59 -12.67 8.78
CA ILE A 113 11.02 -13.57 7.78
C ILE A 113 11.09 -15.04 8.20
N GLY A 114 12.10 -15.44 8.94
CA GLY A 114 12.23 -16.80 9.47
C GLY A 114 11.13 -17.23 10.44
N GLU A 115 10.37 -16.29 11.01
CA GLU A 115 9.21 -16.57 11.86
C GLU A 115 7.92 -16.73 11.03
N LEU A 116 7.91 -16.18 9.82
CA LEU A 116 6.76 -16.24 8.92
C LEU A 116 6.81 -17.37 7.91
N TRP A 117 7.99 -17.70 7.43
CA TRP A 117 8.18 -18.60 6.30
C TRP A 117 9.32 -19.59 6.57
N HIS A 118 9.07 -20.86 6.21
CA HIS A 118 10.05 -21.93 6.24
C HIS A 118 10.02 -22.66 4.89
N VAL A 119 11.16 -23.17 4.44
CA VAL A 119 11.31 -23.86 3.16
C VAL A 119 10.37 -25.07 3.03
N ASP A 120 10.09 -25.76 4.13
CA ASP A 120 9.24 -26.97 4.16
C ASP A 120 7.74 -26.66 4.18
N ASP A 121 7.35 -25.40 4.21
CA ASP A 121 5.93 -25.01 4.23
C ASP A 121 5.18 -25.34 2.92
N GLY A 122 5.89 -25.50 1.82
CA GLY A 122 5.32 -25.60 0.48
C GLY A 122 4.56 -24.33 0.07
N ILE A 123 4.92 -23.19 0.66
CA ILE A 123 4.32 -21.87 0.43
C ILE A 123 5.43 -20.92 0.00
N ARG A 124 5.17 -20.09 -1.00
CA ARG A 124 5.98 -18.92 -1.34
C ARG A 124 5.32 -17.67 -0.75
N VAL A 125 6.08 -16.84 -0.05
CA VAL A 125 5.60 -15.55 0.47
C VAL A 125 6.15 -14.43 -0.40
N GLU A 126 5.27 -13.58 -0.88
CA GLU A 126 5.62 -12.34 -1.59
C GLU A 126 5.28 -11.14 -0.69
N LEU A 127 6.27 -10.33 -0.38
CA LEU A 127 6.08 -9.11 0.43
C LEU A 127 5.97 -7.90 -0.51
N VAL A 128 4.81 -7.24 -0.48
CA VAL A 128 4.49 -6.08 -1.29
C VAL A 128 4.51 -4.84 -0.42
N THR A 129 5.51 -3.99 -0.62
CA THR A 129 5.60 -2.71 0.11
C THR A 129 4.81 -1.65 -0.64
N ALA A 130 3.84 -1.04 0.03
CA ALA A 130 3.07 0.06 -0.53
C ALA A 130 2.61 1.02 0.57
N ASN A 131 2.87 2.30 0.38
CA ASN A 131 2.40 3.37 1.26
C ASN A 131 0.97 3.82 0.93
N GLU A 132 0.51 3.53 -0.28
CA GLU A 132 -0.88 3.68 -0.68
C GLU A 132 -1.69 2.41 -0.39
N LYS A 133 -3.02 2.54 -0.41
CA LYS A 133 -3.93 1.40 -0.30
C LYS A 133 -3.70 0.45 -1.48
N VAL A 134 -2.79 -0.52 -1.33
CA VAL A 134 -2.84 -1.70 -2.19
C VAL A 134 -4.21 -2.32 -1.98
N ASP A 135 -4.97 -2.34 -3.04
CA ASP A 135 -6.35 -2.76 -2.99
C ASP A 135 -6.42 -4.27 -2.74
N ILE A 136 -6.59 -4.64 -1.48
CA ILE A 136 -6.83 -6.04 -1.09
C ILE A 136 -8.15 -6.51 -1.71
N GLY A 137 -9.09 -5.60 -1.88
CA GLY A 137 -10.33 -5.84 -2.61
C GLY A 137 -10.04 -6.23 -4.06
N ARG A 138 -9.04 -5.65 -4.68
CA ARG A 138 -8.54 -6.05 -6.01
C ARG A 138 -7.62 -7.26 -5.96
N ARG A 139 -7.54 -7.91 -4.80
CA ARG A 139 -6.71 -9.11 -4.59
C ARG A 139 -5.27 -8.96 -5.08
N ALA A 140 -4.75 -7.73 -5.11
CA ALA A 140 -3.33 -7.47 -5.35
C ALA A 140 -2.45 -8.04 -4.22
N ALA A 141 -3.07 -8.30 -3.04
CA ALA A 141 -2.48 -9.04 -1.94
C ALA A 141 -3.55 -9.92 -1.27
N ASP A 142 -3.12 -11.05 -0.70
CA ASP A 142 -3.98 -11.97 0.06
C ASP A 142 -4.18 -11.47 1.50
N LEU A 143 -3.13 -10.85 2.06
CA LEU A 143 -3.11 -10.25 3.39
C LEU A 143 -2.61 -8.82 3.31
N GLY A 144 -3.20 -7.92 4.10
CA GLY A 144 -2.76 -6.55 4.24
C GLY A 144 -2.64 -6.12 5.69
N LEU A 145 -1.57 -5.38 6.01
CA LEU A 145 -1.41 -4.71 7.28
C LEU A 145 -1.76 -3.23 7.10
N ARG A 146 -2.78 -2.77 7.81
CA ARG A 146 -3.40 -1.45 7.60
C ARG A 146 -3.52 -0.68 8.91
N ALA A 147 -3.49 0.65 8.81
CA ALA A 147 -3.63 1.57 9.95
C ALA A 147 -5.08 1.85 10.35
N ALA A 148 -6.05 1.33 9.61
CA ALA A 148 -7.46 1.52 9.88
C ALA A 148 -8.26 0.25 9.61
N ARG A 149 -9.43 0.16 10.25
CA ARG A 149 -10.40 -0.91 10.00
C ARG A 149 -10.88 -0.83 8.55
N PRO A 150 -10.97 -1.97 7.82
CA PRO A 150 -11.57 -1.98 6.50
C PRO A 150 -13.06 -1.59 6.58
N THR A 151 -13.51 -0.83 5.61
CA THR A 151 -14.92 -0.40 5.47
C THR A 151 -15.64 -1.17 4.37
N GLU A 152 -14.90 -1.81 3.50
CA GLU A 152 -15.41 -2.56 2.36
C GLU A 152 -16.05 -3.88 2.82
N PRO A 153 -17.30 -4.20 2.40
CA PRO A 153 -18.05 -5.35 2.91
C PRO A 153 -17.44 -6.70 2.55
N PHE A 154 -16.62 -6.75 1.51
CA PHE A 154 -15.90 -7.98 1.08
C PHE A 154 -14.57 -8.19 1.80
N LEU A 155 -14.14 -7.26 2.67
CA LEU A 155 -12.93 -7.39 3.45
C LEU A 155 -13.23 -7.82 4.89
N ALA A 156 -12.47 -8.79 5.37
CA ALA A 156 -12.41 -9.17 6.76
C ALA A 156 -11.22 -8.50 7.43
N GLY A 157 -11.44 -7.84 8.57
CA GLY A 157 -10.39 -7.17 9.34
C GLY A 157 -10.32 -7.70 10.77
N ARG A 158 -9.11 -7.96 11.25
CA ARG A 158 -8.81 -8.27 12.66
C ARG A 158 -7.86 -7.22 13.21
N GLN A 159 -8.23 -6.55 14.29
CA GLN A 159 -7.31 -5.67 15.01
C GLN A 159 -6.23 -6.53 15.68
N ILE A 160 -4.97 -6.21 15.43
CA ILE A 160 -3.82 -7.00 15.88
C ILE A 160 -2.82 -6.21 16.71
N GLY A 161 -2.99 -4.90 16.84
CA GLY A 161 -2.10 -4.07 17.64
C GLY A 161 -2.34 -2.58 17.50
N ARG A 162 -1.37 -1.82 18.01
CA ARG A 162 -1.26 -0.37 17.88
C ARG A 162 0.18 0.01 17.58
N VAL A 163 0.36 1.09 16.82
CA VAL A 163 1.66 1.64 16.46
C VAL A 163 1.78 3.02 17.04
N ALA A 164 2.80 3.24 17.85
CA ALA A 164 3.16 4.55 18.37
C ALA A 164 4.21 5.20 17.46
N HIS A 165 4.13 6.53 17.34
CA HIS A 165 5.09 7.36 16.62
C HIS A 165 5.70 8.38 17.57
N ALA A 166 6.99 8.66 17.41
CA ALA A 166 7.68 9.65 18.21
C ALA A 166 8.65 10.46 17.34
N LEU A 167 9.17 11.54 17.93
CA LEU A 167 10.20 12.39 17.33
C LEU A 167 11.58 11.78 17.57
N TYR A 168 12.39 11.73 16.53
CA TYR A 168 13.75 11.19 16.54
C TYR A 168 14.76 12.16 15.95
N ALA A 169 15.97 12.09 16.47
CA ALA A 169 17.16 12.77 15.96
C ALA A 169 18.27 11.74 15.67
N GLY A 170 19.20 12.08 14.82
CA GLY A 170 20.45 11.36 14.69
C GLY A 170 21.26 11.44 15.97
N ARG A 171 21.91 10.37 16.38
CA ARG A 171 22.75 10.33 17.61
C ARG A 171 23.81 11.45 17.64
N ASN A 172 24.32 11.83 16.47
CA ASN A 172 25.30 12.90 16.33
C ASN A 172 24.72 14.31 16.52
N LEU A 173 23.40 14.47 16.44
CA LEU A 173 22.71 15.77 16.54
C LEU A 173 22.17 16.04 17.95
N ILE A 174 22.25 15.12 18.91
CA ILE A 174 21.60 15.24 20.23
C ILE A 174 21.99 16.51 20.94
N ASN A 175 23.24 16.96 20.81
CA ASN A 175 23.74 18.21 21.41
C ASN A 175 23.39 19.47 20.60
N GLY A 176 22.77 19.34 19.43
CA GLY A 176 22.37 20.42 18.52
C GLY A 176 20.86 20.46 18.22
N VAL A 177 20.05 19.72 18.98
CA VAL A 177 18.57 19.66 18.81
C VAL A 177 17.92 21.05 18.94
N GLU A 178 18.57 21.98 19.66
CA GLU A 178 18.13 23.39 19.77
C GLU A 178 18.10 24.12 18.41
N ALA A 179 18.88 23.69 17.40
CA ALA A 179 18.83 24.26 16.07
C ALA A 179 17.47 24.03 15.35
N GLY A 180 16.72 23.04 15.83
CA GLY A 180 15.30 22.86 15.55
C GLY A 180 14.91 22.70 14.09
N LEU A 181 15.79 22.18 13.24
CA LEU A 181 15.48 21.82 11.86
C LEU A 181 14.80 20.45 11.77
N PHE A 182 13.91 20.32 10.82
CA PHE A 182 13.18 19.08 10.58
C PHE A 182 13.44 18.55 9.18
N VAL A 183 13.34 17.22 9.05
CA VAL A 183 13.35 16.50 7.77
C VAL A 183 11.92 16.08 7.47
N GLY A 184 11.38 16.59 6.37
CA GLY A 184 10.02 16.33 5.94
C GLY A 184 9.91 15.25 4.89
N VAL A 185 8.68 14.95 4.51
CA VAL A 185 8.31 13.96 3.48
C VAL A 185 7.59 14.66 2.33
N VAL A 186 7.84 14.23 1.08
CA VAL A 186 7.16 14.71 -0.14
C VAL A 186 6.60 13.51 -0.92
N GLY A 187 5.85 13.78 -2.00
CA GLY A 187 5.21 12.76 -2.81
C GLY A 187 4.09 12.04 -2.06
N ASP A 188 3.84 10.79 -2.41
CA ASP A 188 2.74 10.00 -1.84
C ASP A 188 2.86 9.80 -0.33
N ALA A 189 4.09 9.70 0.18
CA ALA A 189 4.34 9.57 1.61
C ALA A 189 4.01 10.84 2.42
N ALA A 190 3.81 12.00 1.77
CA ALA A 190 3.34 13.23 2.42
C ALA A 190 1.91 13.10 2.98
N ASN A 191 1.13 12.13 2.47
CA ASN A 191 -0.22 11.83 2.94
C ASN A 191 -0.26 11.01 4.25
N LEU A 192 0.88 10.53 4.73
CA LEU A 192 0.96 9.83 6.02
C LEU A 192 0.60 10.77 7.17
N ALA A 193 -0.07 10.24 8.20
CA ALA A 193 -0.49 11.03 9.36
C ALA A 193 0.69 11.73 10.04
N SER A 194 1.83 11.04 10.17
CA SER A 194 3.07 11.61 10.74
C SER A 194 3.63 12.76 9.90
N ALA A 195 3.61 12.64 8.57
CA ALA A 195 4.08 13.70 7.67
C ALA A 195 3.18 14.93 7.73
N ARG A 196 1.85 14.74 7.74
CA ARG A 196 0.89 15.85 7.89
C ARG A 196 1.00 16.53 9.25
N TRP A 197 1.16 15.76 10.32
CA TRP A 197 1.36 16.31 11.65
C TRP A 197 2.64 17.15 11.71
N LEU A 198 3.76 16.63 11.18
CA LEU A 198 5.03 17.36 11.12
C LEU A 198 4.90 18.67 10.33
N MET A 199 4.24 18.63 9.17
CA MET A 199 4.01 19.81 8.35
C MET A 199 3.14 20.84 9.07
N ALA A 200 2.10 20.41 9.78
CA ALA A 200 1.20 21.31 10.50
C ALA A 200 1.87 22.01 11.70
N HIS A 201 2.81 21.34 12.38
CA HIS A 201 3.42 21.87 13.61
C HIS A 201 4.81 22.50 13.40
N HIS A 202 5.52 22.11 12.34
CA HIS A 202 6.93 22.49 12.12
C HIS A 202 7.25 22.75 10.63
N GLY A 203 6.24 23.01 9.80
CA GLY A 203 6.41 23.15 8.35
C GLY A 203 7.39 24.24 7.92
N ASP A 204 7.43 25.37 8.64
CA ASP A 204 8.35 26.49 8.47
C ASP A 204 9.81 26.15 8.80
N ARG A 205 10.04 25.09 9.56
CA ARG A 205 11.36 24.65 10.01
C ARG A 205 11.85 23.40 9.26
N ILE A 206 11.16 22.95 8.22
CA ILE A 206 11.58 21.83 7.40
C ILE A 206 12.62 22.30 6.39
N GLY A 207 13.89 21.95 6.64
CA GLY A 207 15.02 22.33 5.77
C GLY A 207 15.29 21.36 4.64
N VAL A 208 15.03 20.06 4.87
CA VAL A 208 15.29 18.97 3.90
C VAL A 208 14.06 18.08 3.77
N ARG A 209 13.83 17.52 2.59
CA ARG A 209 12.69 16.62 2.33
C ARG A 209 13.12 15.42 1.47
N GLY A 210 12.50 14.26 1.72
CA GLY A 210 12.64 13.05 0.91
C GLY A 210 11.27 12.49 0.52
N ASN A 211 11.20 11.69 -0.54
CA ASN A 211 9.97 11.03 -0.98
C ASN A 211 9.86 9.57 -0.51
N ASP A 212 10.94 9.06 0.07
CA ASP A 212 11.01 7.69 0.59
C ASP A 212 11.30 7.71 2.10
N PRO A 213 10.53 6.97 2.94
CA PRO A 213 10.71 6.94 4.38
C PRO A 213 12.10 6.48 4.85
N HIS A 214 12.74 5.55 4.14
CA HIS A 214 14.09 5.11 4.48
C HIS A 214 15.13 6.19 4.21
N SER A 215 15.03 6.89 3.07
CA SER A 215 15.88 8.05 2.77
C SER A 215 15.73 9.15 3.80
N VAL A 216 14.51 9.39 4.30
CA VAL A 216 14.26 10.35 5.40
C VAL A 216 14.96 9.90 6.69
N ALA A 217 14.94 8.60 7.01
CA ALA A 217 15.65 8.08 8.17
C ALA A 217 17.17 8.23 8.03
N GLU A 218 17.73 8.00 6.84
CA GLU A 218 19.16 8.22 6.57
C GLU A 218 19.54 9.71 6.73
N LEU A 219 18.71 10.64 6.24
CA LEU A 219 18.92 12.08 6.44
C LEU A 219 18.94 12.44 7.92
N VAL A 220 18.00 11.91 8.72
CA VAL A 220 17.96 12.14 10.16
C VAL A 220 19.17 11.52 10.85
N ALA A 221 19.54 10.30 10.52
CA ALA A 221 20.71 9.61 11.07
C ALA A 221 22.03 10.35 10.74
N ALA A 222 22.11 10.99 9.57
CA ALA A 222 23.22 11.85 9.15
C ALA A 222 23.23 13.22 9.85
N GLY A 223 22.21 13.57 10.63
CA GLY A 223 22.14 14.83 11.38
C GLY A 223 21.49 16.01 10.64
N ALA A 224 20.73 15.77 9.57
CA ALA A 224 20.06 16.84 8.82
C ALA A 224 18.91 17.50 9.60
N GLY A 225 18.44 16.91 10.69
CA GLY A 225 17.35 17.42 11.52
C GLY A 225 16.57 16.30 12.21
N LEU A 226 15.36 16.63 12.67
CA LEU A 226 14.46 15.72 13.35
C LEU A 226 13.35 15.25 12.41
N SER A 227 12.83 14.04 12.64
CA SER A 227 11.61 13.59 11.96
C SER A 227 10.81 12.64 12.84
N ILE A 228 9.59 12.30 12.39
CA ILE A 228 8.67 11.41 13.10
C ILE A 228 8.74 10.03 12.46
N PHE A 229 9.00 9.01 13.28
CA PHE A 229 9.03 7.62 12.85
C PHE A 229 8.17 6.74 13.76
N PRO A 230 7.70 5.57 13.26
CA PRO A 230 7.14 4.54 14.12
C PRO A 230 8.21 4.05 15.12
N CYS A 231 7.82 3.96 16.39
CA CYS A 231 8.76 3.59 17.46
C CYS A 231 9.44 2.23 17.20
N PHE A 232 8.69 1.22 16.75
CA PHE A 232 9.23 -0.10 16.46
C PHE A 232 10.33 -0.13 15.39
N ALA A 233 10.31 0.85 14.49
CA ALA A 233 11.32 0.97 13.44
C ALA A 233 12.55 1.76 13.91
N ALA A 234 12.33 2.94 14.49
CA ALA A 234 13.40 3.85 14.84
C ALA A 234 14.12 3.49 16.14
N ASP A 235 13.43 2.90 17.13
CA ASP A 235 14.09 2.41 18.34
C ASP A 235 15.04 1.21 18.06
N SER A 236 14.83 0.53 16.92
CA SER A 236 15.70 -0.57 16.47
C SER A 236 16.93 -0.10 15.67
N ASP A 237 17.03 1.19 15.34
CA ASP A 237 18.18 1.77 14.65
C ASP A 237 19.12 2.46 15.66
N PRO A 238 20.31 1.92 15.91
CA PRO A 238 21.25 2.49 16.89
C PRO A 238 21.75 3.90 16.54
N ARG A 239 21.55 4.34 15.30
CA ARG A 239 21.94 5.69 14.83
C ARG A 239 20.92 6.76 15.20
N LEU A 240 19.68 6.33 15.54
CA LEU A 240 18.58 7.21 15.91
C LEU A 240 18.36 7.24 17.43
N VAL A 241 17.90 8.37 17.92
CA VAL A 241 17.54 8.56 19.33
C VAL A 241 16.18 9.21 19.42
N ARG A 242 15.31 8.64 20.21
CA ARG A 242 14.01 9.21 20.54
C ARG A 242 14.20 10.43 21.44
N VAL A 243 13.76 11.62 20.99
CA VAL A 243 13.94 12.89 21.69
C VAL A 243 12.73 13.35 22.47
N ALA A 244 11.57 12.76 22.27
CA ALA A 244 10.33 13.04 22.98
C ALA A 244 9.50 11.77 23.21
N PRO A 245 8.55 11.77 24.17
CA PRO A 245 7.58 10.69 24.31
C PRO A 245 6.78 10.47 23.01
N PRO A 246 6.16 9.28 22.85
CA PRO A 246 5.25 9.04 21.74
C PRO A 246 4.14 10.10 21.64
N ILE A 247 3.84 10.53 20.42
CA ILE A 247 2.84 11.55 20.12
C ILE A 247 1.47 10.89 20.15
N ALA A 248 0.61 11.27 21.11
CA ALA A 248 -0.67 10.62 21.36
C ALA A 248 -1.60 10.68 20.13
N GLU A 249 -1.61 11.80 19.40
CA GLU A 249 -2.43 12.03 18.21
C GLU A 249 -2.01 11.17 17.01
N LEU A 250 -0.81 10.59 17.06
CA LEU A 250 -0.26 9.72 16.02
C LEU A 250 -0.31 8.24 16.38
N HIS A 251 -0.97 7.86 17.47
CA HIS A 251 -1.24 6.47 17.75
C HIS A 251 -2.19 5.91 16.69
N GLN A 252 -1.77 4.85 16.02
CA GLN A 252 -2.54 4.19 14.98
C GLN A 252 -2.89 2.76 15.39
N GLU A 253 -4.09 2.34 15.06
CA GLU A 253 -4.45 0.93 15.14
C GLU A 253 -3.69 0.14 14.07
N GLN A 254 -3.51 -1.15 14.30
CA GLN A 254 -2.96 -2.05 13.31
C GLN A 254 -3.95 -3.18 13.04
N TRP A 255 -4.33 -3.31 11.79
CA TRP A 255 -5.32 -4.27 11.33
C TRP A 255 -4.69 -5.24 10.34
N LEU A 256 -4.93 -6.53 10.54
CA LEU A 256 -4.72 -7.54 9.52
C LEU A 256 -6.01 -7.68 8.71
N VAL A 257 -5.91 -7.47 7.41
CA VAL A 257 -7.04 -7.43 6.48
C VAL A 257 -6.85 -8.51 5.42
N SER A 258 -7.92 -9.20 5.06
CA SER A 258 -7.94 -10.17 3.96
C SER A 258 -9.29 -10.12 3.26
N HIS A 259 -9.37 -10.65 2.04
CA HIS A 259 -10.67 -10.90 1.43
C HIS A 259 -11.42 -11.99 2.23
N HIS A 260 -12.74 -11.84 2.40
CA HIS A 260 -13.53 -12.74 3.25
C HIS A 260 -13.52 -14.21 2.78
N GLU A 261 -13.33 -14.45 1.47
CA GLU A 261 -13.18 -15.80 0.90
C GLU A 261 -11.78 -16.38 1.12
N ASP A 262 -10.73 -15.56 0.95
CA ASP A 262 -9.34 -16.00 1.02
C ASP A 262 -8.89 -16.35 2.45
N ARG A 263 -9.55 -15.80 3.49
CA ARG A 263 -9.24 -16.13 4.90
C ARG A 263 -9.39 -17.63 5.24
N HIS A 264 -10.12 -18.39 4.41
CA HIS A 264 -10.33 -19.82 4.61
C HIS A 264 -9.26 -20.69 3.92
N ARG A 265 -8.43 -20.11 3.06
CA ARG A 265 -7.33 -20.83 2.41
C ARG A 265 -6.26 -21.20 3.46
N PRO A 266 -5.89 -22.48 3.60
CA PRO A 266 -4.98 -22.94 4.67
C PRO A 266 -3.64 -22.22 4.68
N GLU A 267 -3.06 -21.94 3.50
CA GLU A 267 -1.80 -21.22 3.34
C GLU A 267 -1.91 -19.76 3.81
N VAL A 268 -3.00 -19.07 3.45
CA VAL A 268 -3.26 -17.68 3.86
C VAL A 268 -3.43 -17.60 5.37
N ARG A 269 -4.22 -18.52 5.93
CA ARG A 269 -4.45 -18.60 7.39
C ARG A 269 -3.15 -18.85 8.15
N ARG A 270 -2.29 -19.77 7.66
CA ARG A 270 -1.00 -20.07 8.29
C ARG A 270 -0.11 -18.84 8.37
N VAL A 271 0.04 -18.10 7.26
CA VAL A 271 0.83 -16.87 7.23
C VAL A 271 0.19 -15.78 8.10
N ALA A 272 -1.15 -15.64 8.08
CA ALA A 272 -1.88 -14.70 8.93
C ALA A 272 -1.66 -14.98 10.42
N ASP A 273 -1.75 -16.23 10.86
CA ASP A 273 -1.54 -16.61 12.26
C ASP A 273 -0.09 -16.35 12.71
N ARG A 274 0.89 -16.57 11.83
CA ARG A 274 2.30 -16.26 12.10
C ARG A 274 2.53 -14.76 12.21
N ILE A 275 1.95 -13.95 11.32
CA ILE A 275 2.01 -12.47 11.41
C ILE A 275 1.42 -11.99 12.73
N VAL A 276 0.26 -12.50 13.11
CA VAL A 276 -0.39 -12.10 14.38
C VAL A 276 0.49 -12.44 15.57
N ARG A 277 1.11 -13.63 15.59
CA ARG A 277 2.03 -14.04 16.65
C ARG A 277 3.23 -13.12 16.72
N LEU A 278 3.93 -12.92 15.61
CA LEU A 278 5.10 -12.03 15.51
C LEU A 278 4.79 -10.64 16.06
N LEU A 279 3.67 -10.04 15.64
CA LEU A 279 3.32 -8.69 16.08
C LEU A 279 2.88 -8.63 17.54
N HIS A 280 2.27 -9.70 18.08
CA HIS A 280 1.95 -9.81 19.49
C HIS A 280 3.21 -9.94 20.38
N GLU A 281 4.17 -10.73 19.96
CA GLU A 281 5.45 -10.90 20.66
C GLU A 281 6.24 -9.59 20.73
N HIS A 282 6.13 -8.76 19.69
CA HIS A 282 6.78 -7.45 19.63
C HIS A 282 5.86 -6.26 20.00
N ALA A 283 4.67 -6.53 20.56
CA ALA A 283 3.69 -5.48 20.85
C ALA A 283 4.21 -4.32 21.72
N PRO A 284 5.05 -4.54 22.77
CA PRO A 284 5.61 -3.44 23.55
C PRO A 284 6.50 -2.51 22.70
N LEU A 285 7.27 -3.05 21.75
CA LEU A 285 8.08 -2.27 20.83
C LEU A 285 7.21 -1.41 19.90
N PHE A 286 6.12 -2.00 19.35
CA PHE A 286 5.17 -1.28 18.52
C PHE A 286 4.45 -0.16 19.28
N ARG A 287 4.17 -0.34 20.56
CA ARG A 287 3.57 0.70 21.42
C ARG A 287 4.57 1.74 21.92
N GLY A 288 5.86 1.60 21.58
CA GLY A 288 6.91 2.50 22.03
C GLY A 288 7.22 2.42 23.53
N GLU A 289 6.85 1.30 24.19
CA GLU A 289 7.08 1.04 25.61
C GLU A 289 8.48 0.54 25.90
N LEU A 290 9.08 -0.18 24.94
CA LEU A 290 10.47 -0.65 25.00
C LEU A 290 11.36 0.30 24.20
N ARG A 291 12.44 0.78 24.84
CA ARG A 291 13.59 1.29 24.12
C ARG A 291 14.58 0.12 24.02
N GLN A 292 15.01 -0.24 22.82
CA GLN A 292 16.19 -1.07 22.73
C GLN A 292 17.42 -0.26 23.23
N PRO A 293 18.27 -0.85 24.04
CA PRO A 293 19.41 -0.17 24.65
C PRO A 293 20.42 0.36 23.61
#